data_e6e200a78c57fc80663b156cfb3df9f7
#
_entry.id   e6e200a78c57fc80663b156cfb3df9f7
#
_cell.length_a   1.000
_cell.length_b   1.000
_cell.length_c   1.000
_cell.angle_alpha   90.00
_cell.angle_beta   90.00
_cell.angle_gamma   90.00
#
_symmetry.space_group_name_H-M   'P 1'
#
loop_
_entity.id
_entity.type
_entity.pdbx_description
1 polymer ?
#
loop_
_entity_poly.entity_id
_entity_poly.type
_entity_poly.pdbx_seq_one_letter_code
_entity_poly.pdbx_strand_id
1 'polypeptide(L)'
;MVERLTLQSSLGKRFLLDSTFMIDSKSINNELNLIDSVLDILNSNNKGLINKLQIKLMQIRDINGSVNRISRNMVMDDVELFEIKSFALISKEIYDLQKQSEIEIINIPDLSTIISILDPNKSNIPSFYIYDIYSADLAEIRNQIKIEKAKENADQHTLNNLHLKSEAIESSVREDLSKQIKEHITELLLAVNNIAHLDLIIAKAILAKEMSLTKPILSDNNWEYIEMFNPQIQDSLSKQKRQFQPVDINLNNSICFITGANMAGKTVILKTLALCQYLAQFGFFVPSQKAKIAIVNKIMISIGDEQSEEQGLSSFASEMLKINDMVAASQNKERVLILIDELARTTNPVEGRAIVNAVANIFLNNKTTSVITTHYSGLSKQCRKLRVKGLDKEIQPGVINKNNINDYIDYRLVEDEAGDVPHEALRIAQMLGINQNIIDGAKSELNK
;
A
#
# COMPACT_ATOMS: atom_id res chain seq x y z
N MET A 1 -3.05 -3.48 -5.13
CA MET A 1 -2.54 -4.11 -3.89
C MET A 1 -3.41 -3.74 -2.68
N VAL A 2 -3.70 -2.46 -2.46
CA VAL A 2 -4.54 -2.00 -1.33
C VAL A 2 -5.92 -2.68 -1.29
N GLU A 3 -6.58 -2.84 -2.42
CA GLU A 3 -7.88 -3.52 -2.54
C GLU A 3 -7.86 -5.01 -2.18
N ARG A 4 -6.68 -5.61 -2.09
CA ARG A 4 -6.50 -7.02 -1.71
C ARG A 4 -6.26 -7.21 -0.21
N LEU A 5 -6.04 -6.13 0.53
CA LEU A 5 -5.86 -6.19 1.97
C LEU A 5 -7.20 -6.44 2.66
N THR A 6 -7.24 -7.46 3.52
CA THR A 6 -8.41 -7.78 4.33
C THR A 6 -8.22 -7.23 5.74
N LEU A 7 -8.45 -5.92 5.90
CA LEU A 7 -8.44 -5.25 7.20
C LEU A 7 -9.74 -5.53 7.95
N GLN A 8 -9.63 -5.87 9.23
CA GLN A 8 -10.76 -6.27 10.06
C GLN A 8 -11.48 -5.07 10.67
N SER A 9 -10.76 -4.00 10.97
CA SER A 9 -11.28 -2.81 11.66
C SER A 9 -11.32 -1.57 10.77
N SER A 10 -12.20 -0.61 11.10
CA SER A 10 -12.19 0.73 10.51
C SER A 10 -10.94 1.52 10.90
N LEU A 11 -10.38 1.27 12.09
CA LEU A 11 -9.12 1.87 12.53
C LEU A 11 -7.96 1.43 11.66
N GLY A 12 -7.83 0.12 11.35
CA GLY A 12 -6.80 -0.40 10.45
C GLY A 12 -6.91 0.19 9.04
N LYS A 13 -8.13 0.34 8.51
CA LYS A 13 -8.37 0.99 7.20
C LYS A 13 -7.89 2.44 7.20
N ARG A 14 -8.22 3.20 8.24
CA ARG A 14 -7.78 4.58 8.38
C ARG A 14 -6.27 4.67 8.49
N PHE A 15 -5.65 3.82 9.32
CA PHE A 15 -4.21 3.77 9.50
C PHE A 15 -3.47 3.48 8.19
N LEU A 16 -4.00 2.59 7.34
CA LEU A 16 -3.48 2.34 6.01
C LEU A 16 -3.55 3.59 5.12
N LEU A 17 -4.69 4.31 5.12
CA LEU A 17 -4.88 5.51 4.29
C LEU A 17 -3.99 6.68 4.75
N ASP A 18 -3.72 6.78 6.04
CA ASP A 18 -2.84 7.79 6.65
C ASP A 18 -1.35 7.39 6.57
N SER A 19 -1.02 6.18 6.05
CA SER A 19 0.36 5.72 5.90
C SER A 19 1.15 6.60 4.92
N THR A 20 2.38 6.92 5.28
CA THR A 20 3.27 7.77 4.49
C THR A 20 4.39 6.97 3.82
N PHE A 21 4.88 7.48 2.70
CA PHE A 21 6.02 6.92 2.00
C PHE A 21 7.29 7.06 2.87
N MET A 22 7.86 5.94 3.29
CA MET A 22 9.00 5.91 4.21
C MET A 22 10.31 6.07 3.44
N ILE A 23 11.18 6.94 3.95
CA ILE A 23 12.53 7.20 3.40
C ILE A 23 13.65 6.80 4.37
N ASP A 24 13.29 6.29 5.54
CA ASP A 24 14.21 5.82 6.57
C ASP A 24 14.29 4.29 6.58
N SER A 25 15.51 3.76 6.48
CA SER A 25 15.76 2.31 6.43
C SER A 25 15.34 1.59 7.72
N LYS A 26 15.44 2.25 8.86
CA LYS A 26 15.07 1.66 10.15
C LYS A 26 13.57 1.45 10.25
N SER A 27 12.78 2.46 9.87
CA SER A 27 11.33 2.38 9.86
C SER A 27 10.82 1.31 8.90
N ILE A 28 11.38 1.25 7.67
CA ILE A 28 11.03 0.23 6.69
C ILE A 28 11.36 -1.17 7.22
N ASN A 29 12.58 -1.38 7.74
CA ASN A 29 12.98 -2.67 8.27
C ASN A 29 12.12 -3.11 9.47
N ASN A 30 11.71 -2.19 10.34
CA ASN A 30 10.81 -2.50 11.44
C ASN A 30 9.46 -3.04 10.92
N GLU A 31 8.85 -2.38 9.94
CA GLU A 31 7.60 -2.86 9.31
C GLU A 31 7.78 -4.26 8.69
N LEU A 32 8.85 -4.44 7.92
CA LEU A 32 9.15 -5.71 7.27
C LEU A 32 9.41 -6.84 8.27
N ASN A 33 10.05 -6.54 9.40
CA ASN A 33 10.29 -7.51 10.46
C ASN A 33 9.00 -7.91 11.18
N LEU A 34 8.08 -6.97 11.40
CA LEU A 34 6.77 -7.27 11.98
C LEU A 34 5.95 -8.21 11.08
N ILE A 35 5.95 -7.97 9.76
CA ILE A 35 5.31 -8.87 8.79
C ILE A 35 5.93 -10.27 8.85
N ASP A 36 7.25 -10.35 8.89
CA ASP A 36 8.01 -11.61 8.96
C ASP A 36 7.62 -12.40 10.22
N SER A 37 7.58 -11.74 11.39
CA SER A 37 7.16 -12.35 12.65
C SER A 37 5.73 -12.92 12.58
N VAL A 38 4.80 -12.21 11.94
CA VAL A 38 3.42 -12.71 11.75
C VAL A 38 3.40 -13.88 10.76
N LEU A 39 4.22 -13.88 9.72
CA LEU A 39 4.36 -15.02 8.79
C LEU A 39 4.89 -16.27 9.52
N ASP A 40 5.86 -16.11 10.41
CA ASP A 40 6.35 -17.21 11.23
C ASP A 40 5.24 -17.80 12.10
N ILE A 41 4.40 -16.96 12.71
CA ILE A 41 3.23 -17.41 13.47
C ILE A 41 2.23 -18.15 12.56
N LEU A 42 1.93 -17.63 11.38
CA LEU A 42 1.00 -18.23 10.41
C LEU A 42 1.48 -19.58 9.88
N ASN A 43 2.80 -19.84 9.91
CA ASN A 43 3.42 -21.09 9.48
C ASN A 43 3.69 -22.06 10.63
N SER A 44 3.50 -21.63 11.89
CA SER A 44 3.69 -22.41 13.10
C SER A 44 2.39 -23.07 13.60
N ASN A 45 2.50 -23.81 14.68
CA ASN A 45 1.35 -24.36 15.41
C ASN A 45 0.47 -23.26 16.07
N ASN A 46 0.99 -22.03 16.18
CA ASN A 46 0.31 -20.88 16.79
C ASN A 46 -0.57 -20.09 15.81
N LYS A 47 -0.79 -20.58 14.59
CA LYS A 47 -1.67 -19.93 13.59
C LYS A 47 -3.06 -19.55 14.12
N GLY A 48 -3.56 -20.29 15.12
CA GLY A 48 -4.83 -20.00 15.79
C GLY A 48 -4.85 -18.66 16.53
N LEU A 49 -3.69 -18.13 16.94
CA LEU A 49 -3.58 -16.79 17.55
C LEU A 49 -4.04 -15.71 16.57
N ILE A 50 -3.55 -15.75 15.33
CA ILE A 50 -3.92 -14.74 14.31
C ILE A 50 -5.44 -14.72 14.08
N ASN A 51 -6.07 -15.87 13.97
CA ASN A 51 -7.54 -15.95 13.83
C ASN A 51 -8.27 -15.33 15.04
N LYS A 52 -7.80 -15.61 16.27
CA LYS A 52 -8.38 -15.00 17.49
C LYS A 52 -8.21 -13.49 17.50
N LEU A 53 -7.02 -12.99 17.14
CA LEU A 53 -6.76 -11.55 17.03
C LEU A 53 -7.67 -10.90 15.98
N GLN A 54 -7.83 -11.50 14.79
CA GLN A 54 -8.73 -11.00 13.76
C GLN A 54 -10.19 -10.92 14.25
N ILE A 55 -10.68 -11.93 14.99
CA ILE A 55 -12.04 -11.91 15.56
C ILE A 55 -12.20 -10.72 16.53
N LYS A 56 -11.17 -10.42 17.35
CA LYS A 56 -11.22 -9.27 18.26
C LYS A 56 -11.13 -7.94 17.51
N LEU A 57 -10.27 -7.86 16.52
CA LEU A 57 -10.15 -6.67 15.64
C LEU A 57 -11.46 -6.33 14.90
N MET A 58 -12.24 -7.35 14.49
CA MET A 58 -13.56 -7.15 13.89
C MET A 58 -14.58 -6.46 14.82
N GLN A 59 -14.38 -6.56 16.14
CA GLN A 59 -15.27 -5.97 17.16
C GLN A 59 -14.89 -4.51 17.46
N ILE A 60 -13.71 -4.06 17.03
CA ILE A 60 -13.20 -2.70 17.27
C ILE A 60 -14.01 -1.68 16.47
N ARG A 61 -14.52 -0.67 17.17
CA ARG A 61 -15.14 0.52 16.59
C ARG A 61 -14.13 1.66 16.47
N ASP A 62 -14.38 2.58 15.54
CA ASP A 62 -13.58 3.80 15.44
C ASP A 62 -14.00 4.79 16.53
N ILE A 63 -13.13 4.96 17.53
CA ILE A 63 -13.33 5.88 18.65
C ILE A 63 -12.53 7.19 18.50
N ASN A 64 -11.92 7.45 17.34
CA ASN A 64 -11.11 8.67 17.11
C ASN A 64 -11.92 9.96 17.36
N GLY A 65 -13.23 9.95 17.06
CA GLY A 65 -14.12 11.06 17.35
C GLY A 65 -14.16 11.37 18.84
N SER A 66 -14.46 10.37 19.67
CA SER A 66 -14.54 10.46 21.14
C SER A 66 -13.20 10.86 21.76
N VAL A 67 -12.11 10.25 21.28
CA VAL A 67 -10.73 10.58 21.71
C VAL A 67 -10.36 12.04 21.37
N ASN A 68 -10.73 12.54 20.21
CA ASN A 68 -10.48 13.93 19.83
C ASN A 68 -11.30 14.92 20.67
N ARG A 69 -12.55 14.60 21.01
CA ARG A 69 -13.39 15.45 21.86
C ARG A 69 -12.82 15.57 23.27
N ILE A 70 -12.43 14.45 23.89
CA ILE A 70 -11.86 14.45 25.24
C ILE A 70 -10.50 15.18 25.28
N SER A 71 -9.68 15.07 24.24
CA SER A 71 -8.43 15.81 24.10
C SER A 71 -8.65 17.34 24.14
N ARG A 72 -9.82 17.79 23.65
CA ARG A 72 -10.24 19.21 23.63
C ARG A 72 -11.03 19.64 24.86
N ASN A 73 -11.00 18.88 25.96
CA ASN A 73 -11.75 19.14 27.21
C ASN A 73 -13.28 19.14 27.02
N MET A 74 -13.81 18.43 26.04
CA MET A 74 -15.27 18.30 25.92
C MET A 74 -15.76 17.16 26.81
N VAL A 75 -16.91 17.36 27.43
CA VAL A 75 -17.61 16.34 28.24
C VAL A 75 -18.18 15.30 27.29
N MET A 76 -17.98 14.02 27.62
CA MET A 76 -18.44 12.89 26.84
C MET A 76 -19.86 12.49 27.21
N ASP A 77 -20.64 12.06 26.25
CA ASP A 77 -21.94 11.47 26.47
C ASP A 77 -21.86 9.97 26.81
N ASP A 78 -22.97 9.34 27.12
CA ASP A 78 -23.03 7.94 27.52
C ASP A 78 -22.62 6.99 26.39
N VAL A 79 -22.83 7.38 25.13
CA VAL A 79 -22.43 6.59 23.95
C VAL A 79 -20.92 6.62 23.79
N GLU A 80 -20.30 7.78 23.93
CA GLU A 80 -18.85 7.95 23.85
C GLU A 80 -18.13 7.24 25.00
N LEU A 81 -18.67 7.31 26.22
CA LEU A 81 -18.17 6.57 27.38
C LEU A 81 -18.29 5.05 27.17
N PHE A 82 -19.41 4.60 26.60
CA PHE A 82 -19.59 3.20 26.20
C PHE A 82 -18.58 2.75 25.15
N GLU A 83 -18.34 3.56 24.12
CA GLU A 83 -17.38 3.24 23.04
C GLU A 83 -15.96 3.10 23.58
N ILE A 84 -15.52 4.00 24.47
CA ILE A 84 -14.21 3.91 25.13
C ILE A 84 -14.14 2.70 26.04
N LYS A 85 -15.17 2.41 26.84
CA LYS A 85 -15.22 1.19 27.68
C LYS A 85 -15.08 -0.07 26.81
N SER A 86 -15.87 -0.16 25.74
CA SER A 86 -15.87 -1.30 24.83
C SER A 86 -14.51 -1.48 24.17
N PHE A 87 -13.90 -0.38 23.69
CA PHE A 87 -12.56 -0.40 23.13
C PHE A 87 -11.52 -0.87 24.16
N ALA A 88 -11.54 -0.34 25.38
CA ALA A 88 -10.58 -0.71 26.42
C ALA A 88 -10.69 -2.20 26.81
N LEU A 89 -11.91 -2.75 26.89
CA LEU A 89 -12.12 -4.19 27.15
C LEU A 89 -11.54 -5.06 26.03
N ILE A 90 -11.83 -4.74 24.76
CA ILE A 90 -11.31 -5.49 23.62
C ILE A 90 -9.77 -5.34 23.52
N SER A 91 -9.24 -4.15 23.77
CA SER A 91 -7.79 -3.89 23.83
C SER A 91 -7.10 -4.80 24.85
N LYS A 92 -7.70 -4.93 26.05
CA LYS A 92 -7.22 -5.86 27.08
C LYS A 92 -7.25 -7.32 26.63
N GLU A 93 -8.31 -7.74 25.96
CA GLU A 93 -8.40 -9.12 25.45
C GLU A 93 -7.32 -9.40 24.38
N ILE A 94 -7.01 -8.42 23.50
CA ILE A 94 -5.92 -8.52 22.52
C ILE A 94 -4.56 -8.63 23.24
N TYR A 95 -4.33 -7.80 24.25
CA TYR A 95 -3.12 -7.85 25.09
C TYR A 95 -2.98 -9.23 25.76
N ASP A 96 -4.06 -9.73 26.41
CA ASP A 96 -4.07 -11.02 27.08
C ASP A 96 -3.82 -12.19 26.13
N LEU A 97 -4.36 -12.14 24.88
CA LEU A 97 -4.10 -13.16 23.86
C LEU A 97 -2.61 -13.21 23.46
N GLN A 98 -1.97 -12.07 23.27
CA GLN A 98 -0.54 -12.00 22.98
C GLN A 98 0.29 -12.52 24.16
N LYS A 99 -0.03 -12.12 25.37
CA LYS A 99 0.67 -12.53 26.59
C LYS A 99 0.55 -14.03 26.87
N GLN A 100 -0.65 -14.61 26.72
CA GLN A 100 -0.89 -16.05 26.93
C GLN A 100 -0.16 -16.93 25.91
N SER A 101 0.05 -16.41 24.70
CA SER A 101 0.81 -17.10 23.66
C SER A 101 2.33 -16.88 23.75
N GLU A 102 2.79 -16.04 24.68
CA GLU A 102 4.17 -15.59 24.78
C GLU A 102 4.69 -14.94 23.48
N ILE A 103 3.78 -14.38 22.66
CA ILE A 103 4.07 -13.76 21.38
C ILE A 103 3.55 -12.33 21.42
N GLU A 104 4.47 -11.36 21.40
CA GLU A 104 4.16 -9.94 21.28
C GLU A 104 4.48 -9.47 19.85
N ILE A 105 3.43 -9.26 19.05
CA ILE A 105 3.57 -8.71 17.70
C ILE A 105 3.75 -7.19 17.77
N ILE A 106 2.84 -6.54 18.50
CA ILE A 106 2.87 -5.09 18.77
C ILE A 106 2.47 -4.92 20.23
N ASN A 107 3.25 -4.12 20.96
CA ASN A 107 2.96 -3.82 22.36
C ASN A 107 1.67 -2.98 22.47
N ILE A 108 0.64 -3.56 23.10
CA ILE A 108 -0.61 -2.87 23.38
C ILE A 108 -0.58 -2.34 24.82
N PRO A 109 -0.79 -1.02 25.05
CA PRO A 109 -0.82 -0.45 26.38
C PRO A 109 -1.90 -1.08 27.27
N ASP A 110 -1.63 -1.20 28.55
CA ASP A 110 -2.63 -1.65 29.53
C ASP A 110 -3.63 -0.51 29.81
N LEU A 111 -4.89 -0.75 29.49
CA LEU A 111 -6.01 0.16 29.74
C LEU A 111 -6.84 -0.21 30.97
N SER A 112 -6.29 -1.02 31.89
CA SER A 112 -7.00 -1.49 33.10
C SER A 112 -7.50 -0.34 33.97
N THR A 113 -6.81 0.80 34.01
CA THR A 113 -7.25 1.99 34.75
C THR A 113 -8.53 2.58 34.12
N ILE A 114 -8.57 2.73 32.81
CA ILE A 114 -9.78 3.21 32.08
C ILE A 114 -10.93 2.23 32.28
N ILE A 115 -10.65 0.93 32.22
CA ILE A 115 -11.67 -0.09 32.49
C ILE A 115 -12.21 0.07 33.92
N SER A 116 -11.37 0.25 34.95
CA SER A 116 -11.80 0.39 36.34
C SER A 116 -12.64 1.66 36.56
N ILE A 117 -12.35 2.75 35.83
CA ILE A 117 -13.14 3.99 35.84
C ILE A 117 -14.54 3.73 35.25
N LEU A 118 -14.63 3.04 34.10
CA LEU A 118 -15.87 2.87 33.36
C LEU A 118 -16.65 1.58 33.68
N ASP A 119 -16.05 0.64 34.42
CA ASP A 119 -16.65 -0.61 34.89
C ASP A 119 -16.38 -0.84 36.38
N PRO A 120 -16.85 0.05 37.27
CA PRO A 120 -16.56 -0.04 38.71
C PRO A 120 -17.08 -1.32 39.33
N ASN A 121 -18.12 -1.92 38.77
CA ASN A 121 -18.70 -3.21 39.21
C ASN A 121 -17.94 -4.42 38.65
N LYS A 122 -16.89 -4.26 37.84
CA LYS A 122 -16.10 -5.33 37.21
C LYS A 122 -16.97 -6.36 36.48
N SER A 123 -17.99 -5.87 35.79
CA SER A 123 -18.92 -6.71 35.03
C SER A 123 -18.28 -7.33 33.79
N ASN A 124 -17.24 -6.66 33.23
CA ASN A 124 -16.60 -6.99 31.95
C ASN A 124 -17.59 -7.10 30.78
N ILE A 125 -18.75 -6.42 30.90
CA ILE A 125 -19.78 -6.38 29.85
C ILE A 125 -19.62 -5.08 29.07
N PRO A 126 -19.64 -5.11 27.74
CA PRO A 126 -19.59 -3.93 26.90
C PRO A 126 -20.95 -3.18 26.88
N SER A 127 -21.35 -2.71 28.06
CA SER A 127 -22.52 -1.84 28.27
C SER A 127 -22.11 -0.70 29.19
N PHE A 128 -22.72 0.46 29.05
CA PHE A 128 -22.44 1.59 29.90
C PHE A 128 -23.74 2.38 30.15
N TYR A 129 -23.90 2.80 31.36
CA TYR A 129 -24.82 3.81 31.87
C TYR A 129 -24.20 4.40 33.12
N ILE A 130 -24.67 5.55 33.56
CA ILE A 130 -24.18 6.14 34.80
C ILE A 130 -24.62 5.26 35.97
N TYR A 131 -23.68 4.51 36.56
CA TYR A 131 -23.94 3.61 37.68
C TYR A 131 -24.16 4.37 38.98
N ASP A 132 -25.01 3.83 39.86
CA ASP A 132 -25.32 4.43 41.18
C ASP A 132 -24.08 4.55 42.09
N ILE A 133 -23.06 3.73 41.85
CA ILE A 133 -21.78 3.75 42.58
C ILE A 133 -20.95 5.03 42.33
N TYR A 134 -21.21 5.77 41.24
CA TYR A 134 -20.50 7.03 40.97
C TYR A 134 -20.93 8.18 41.86
N SER A 135 -22.19 8.14 42.43
CA SER A 135 -22.72 9.20 43.29
C SER A 135 -23.77 8.64 44.25
N ALA A 136 -23.54 8.81 45.55
CA ALA A 136 -24.53 8.42 46.58
C ALA A 136 -25.84 9.20 46.40
N ASP A 137 -25.75 10.49 46.03
CA ASP A 137 -26.93 11.35 45.78
C ASP A 137 -27.76 10.84 44.59
N LEU A 138 -27.08 10.32 43.53
CA LEU A 138 -27.77 9.74 42.39
C LEU A 138 -28.53 8.46 42.79
N ALA A 139 -27.88 7.61 43.59
CA ALA A 139 -28.48 6.39 44.09
C ALA A 139 -29.74 6.68 44.93
N GLU A 140 -29.66 7.71 45.80
CA GLU A 140 -30.79 8.15 46.60
C GLU A 140 -31.94 8.71 45.74
N ILE A 141 -31.67 9.61 44.82
CA ILE A 141 -32.69 10.18 43.94
C ILE A 141 -33.37 9.12 43.07
N ARG A 142 -32.60 8.17 42.52
CA ARG A 142 -33.14 7.08 41.72
C ARG A 142 -34.02 6.15 42.58
N ASN A 143 -33.67 5.95 43.84
CA ASN A 143 -34.55 5.22 44.82
C ASN A 143 -35.80 5.99 45.08
N GLN A 144 -35.74 7.32 45.29
CA GLN A 144 -36.91 8.20 45.47
C GLN A 144 -37.83 8.16 44.24
N ILE A 145 -37.30 8.19 43.05
CA ILE A 145 -38.04 8.04 41.78
C ILE A 145 -38.76 6.68 41.74
N LYS A 146 -38.09 5.62 42.15
CA LYS A 146 -38.68 4.26 42.19
C LYS A 146 -39.84 4.17 43.19
N ILE A 147 -39.66 4.73 44.37
CA ILE A 147 -40.69 4.78 45.41
C ILE A 147 -41.90 5.60 44.95
N GLU A 148 -41.66 6.79 44.36
CA GLU A 148 -42.74 7.64 43.88
C GLU A 148 -43.53 7.00 42.73
N LYS A 149 -42.86 6.35 41.79
CA LYS A 149 -43.50 5.59 40.69
C LYS A 149 -44.33 4.40 41.16
N ALA A 150 -44.04 3.84 42.36
CA ALA A 150 -44.75 2.68 42.91
C ALA A 150 -46.04 3.06 43.65
N LYS A 151 -46.31 4.37 43.85
CA LYS A 151 -47.56 4.87 44.47
C LYS A 151 -48.73 4.76 43.50
N GLU A 152 -49.93 4.38 43.98
CA GLU A 152 -51.14 4.35 43.15
C GLU A 152 -51.52 5.70 42.56
N ASN A 153 -51.20 6.80 43.26
CA ASN A 153 -51.37 8.20 42.80
C ASN A 153 -50.02 8.92 42.77
N ALA A 154 -49.16 8.53 41.84
CA ALA A 154 -47.84 9.13 41.67
C ALA A 154 -47.99 10.62 41.27
N ASP A 155 -47.34 11.53 42.02
CA ASP A 155 -47.34 12.95 41.71
C ASP A 155 -46.35 13.24 40.55
N GLN A 156 -46.93 13.61 39.40
CA GLN A 156 -46.16 13.88 38.18
C GLN A 156 -45.21 15.09 38.34
N HIS A 157 -45.58 16.10 39.14
CA HIS A 157 -44.72 17.25 39.39
C HIS A 157 -43.49 16.85 40.23
N THR A 158 -43.68 16.03 41.26
CA THR A 158 -42.59 15.50 42.09
C THR A 158 -41.67 14.59 41.27
N LEU A 159 -42.21 13.71 40.41
CA LEU A 159 -41.43 12.88 39.52
C LEU A 159 -40.59 13.71 38.53
N ASN A 160 -41.18 14.74 37.93
CA ASN A 160 -40.44 15.62 37.02
C ASN A 160 -39.26 16.33 37.72
N ASN A 161 -39.47 16.84 38.94
CA ASN A 161 -38.42 17.47 39.73
C ASN A 161 -37.30 16.49 40.10
N LEU A 162 -37.63 15.26 40.46
CA LEU A 162 -36.64 14.22 40.75
C LEU A 162 -35.85 13.79 39.49
N HIS A 163 -36.52 13.71 38.34
CA HIS A 163 -35.84 13.44 37.07
C HIS A 163 -34.86 14.57 36.70
N LEU A 164 -35.24 15.83 36.82
CA LEU A 164 -34.35 16.98 36.57
C LEU A 164 -33.13 16.98 37.50
N LYS A 165 -33.32 16.62 38.78
CA LYS A 165 -32.18 16.46 39.71
C LYS A 165 -31.27 15.30 39.32
N SER A 166 -31.84 14.15 38.92
CA SER A 166 -31.06 12.99 38.43
C SER A 166 -30.20 13.37 37.22
N GLU A 167 -30.77 14.06 36.22
CA GLU A 167 -30.07 14.51 35.02
C GLU A 167 -28.92 15.48 35.36
N ALA A 168 -29.11 16.40 36.31
CA ALA A 168 -28.07 17.32 36.74
C ALA A 168 -26.87 16.59 37.38
N ILE A 169 -27.16 15.61 38.24
CA ILE A 169 -26.09 14.77 38.87
C ILE A 169 -25.41 13.90 37.82
N GLU A 170 -26.16 13.27 36.91
CA GLU A 170 -25.57 12.47 35.81
C GLU A 170 -24.67 13.31 34.94
N SER A 171 -25.02 14.58 34.65
CA SER A 171 -24.15 15.52 33.91
C SER A 171 -22.85 15.81 34.65
N SER A 172 -22.89 16.00 35.98
CA SER A 172 -21.70 16.17 36.81
C SER A 172 -20.81 14.91 36.81
N VAL A 173 -21.42 13.72 36.89
CA VAL A 173 -20.71 12.46 36.83
C VAL A 173 -20.01 12.28 35.45
N ARG A 174 -20.68 12.61 34.33
CA ARG A 174 -20.06 12.58 33.00
C ARG A 174 -18.87 13.53 32.92
N GLU A 175 -18.97 14.73 33.50
CA GLU A 175 -17.86 15.66 33.55
C GLU A 175 -16.66 15.07 34.29
N ASP A 176 -16.89 14.49 35.47
CA ASP A 176 -15.83 13.88 36.29
C ASP A 176 -15.20 12.66 35.62
N LEU A 177 -16.01 11.79 35.03
CA LEU A 177 -15.50 10.65 34.25
C LEU A 177 -14.68 11.10 33.05
N SER A 178 -15.14 12.12 32.33
CA SER A 178 -14.40 12.70 31.20
C SER A 178 -13.05 13.26 31.61
N LYS A 179 -12.97 13.92 32.77
CA LYS A 179 -11.72 14.42 33.35
C LYS A 179 -10.76 13.27 33.71
N GLN A 180 -11.28 12.23 34.39
CA GLN A 180 -10.47 11.07 34.77
C GLN A 180 -9.92 10.33 33.56
N ILE A 181 -10.74 10.07 32.53
CA ILE A 181 -10.28 9.39 31.31
C ILE A 181 -9.22 10.26 30.59
N LYS A 182 -9.38 11.59 30.59
CA LYS A 182 -8.42 12.49 29.97
C LYS A 182 -7.03 12.38 30.57
N GLU A 183 -6.88 12.08 31.85
CA GLU A 183 -5.59 11.84 32.48
C GLU A 183 -4.83 10.66 31.85
N HIS A 184 -5.57 9.72 31.21
CA HIS A 184 -5.05 8.53 30.51
C HIS A 184 -5.14 8.63 29.00
N ILE A 185 -5.27 9.84 28.45
CA ILE A 185 -5.46 10.04 27.00
C ILE A 185 -4.29 9.56 26.16
N THR A 186 -3.06 9.66 26.69
CA THR A 186 -1.85 9.26 26.00
C THR A 186 -1.81 7.75 25.78
N GLU A 187 -2.13 6.98 26.81
CA GLU A 187 -2.23 5.52 26.75
C GLU A 187 -3.36 5.08 25.82
N LEU A 188 -4.50 5.79 25.88
CA LEU A 188 -5.63 5.49 25.00
C LEU A 188 -5.30 5.75 23.52
N LEU A 189 -4.66 6.88 23.20
CA LEU A 189 -4.19 7.20 21.85
C LEU A 189 -3.18 6.17 21.34
N LEU A 190 -2.23 5.78 22.20
CA LEU A 190 -1.24 4.78 21.86
C LEU A 190 -1.90 3.42 21.58
N ALA A 191 -2.88 3.02 22.39
CA ALA A 191 -3.63 1.78 22.17
C ALA A 191 -4.40 1.80 20.84
N VAL A 192 -5.07 2.91 20.51
CA VAL A 192 -5.79 3.09 19.24
C VAL A 192 -4.85 2.92 18.06
N ASN A 193 -3.69 3.58 18.10
CA ASN A 193 -2.70 3.49 17.03
C ASN A 193 -2.08 2.09 16.92
N ASN A 194 -1.72 1.46 18.03
CA ASN A 194 -1.06 0.15 18.03
C ASN A 194 -2.02 -0.97 17.61
N ILE A 195 -3.30 -0.89 17.96
CA ILE A 195 -4.33 -1.81 17.49
C ILE A 195 -4.59 -1.65 15.99
N ALA A 196 -4.66 -0.41 15.49
CA ALA A 196 -4.79 -0.13 14.06
C ALA A 196 -3.59 -0.66 13.27
N HIS A 197 -2.39 -0.46 13.80
CA HIS A 197 -1.15 -0.97 13.23
C HIS A 197 -1.09 -2.51 13.24
N LEU A 198 -1.52 -3.16 14.35
CA LEU A 198 -1.60 -4.62 14.43
C LEU A 198 -2.51 -5.21 13.35
N ASP A 199 -3.68 -4.60 13.12
CA ASP A 199 -4.60 -5.01 12.05
C ASP A 199 -3.93 -4.91 10.68
N LEU A 200 -3.23 -3.80 10.40
CA LEU A 200 -2.52 -3.61 9.14
C LEU A 200 -1.38 -4.63 8.95
N ILE A 201 -0.57 -4.87 9.97
CA ILE A 201 0.54 -5.85 9.90
C ILE A 201 0.03 -7.26 9.64
N ILE A 202 -1.04 -7.68 10.33
CA ILE A 202 -1.68 -8.98 10.08
C ILE A 202 -2.19 -9.07 8.64
N ALA A 203 -2.87 -8.04 8.15
CA ALA A 203 -3.37 -8.00 6.77
C ALA A 203 -2.24 -8.05 5.72
N LYS A 204 -1.14 -7.31 5.94
CA LYS A 204 0.06 -7.35 5.08
C LYS A 204 0.69 -8.75 5.07
N ALA A 205 0.79 -9.41 6.22
CA ALA A 205 1.38 -10.75 6.30
C ALA A 205 0.52 -11.81 5.60
N ILE A 206 -0.79 -11.76 5.76
CA ILE A 206 -1.72 -12.67 5.07
C ILE A 206 -1.59 -12.47 3.56
N LEU A 207 -1.61 -11.22 3.09
CA LEU A 207 -1.42 -10.89 1.68
C LEU A 207 -0.09 -11.39 1.14
N ALA A 208 1.00 -11.22 1.91
CA ALA A 208 2.33 -11.71 1.54
C ALA A 208 2.35 -13.23 1.37
N LYS A 209 1.69 -13.96 2.27
CA LYS A 209 1.55 -15.42 2.20
C LYS A 209 0.72 -15.87 1.00
N GLU A 210 -0.45 -15.27 0.79
CA GLU A 210 -1.38 -15.63 -0.28
C GLU A 210 -0.79 -15.39 -1.68
N MET A 211 0.00 -14.33 -1.81
CA MET A 211 0.59 -13.94 -3.10
C MET A 211 2.05 -14.36 -3.25
N SER A 212 2.61 -15.09 -2.30
CA SER A 212 4.02 -15.50 -2.29
C SER A 212 4.98 -14.30 -2.49
N LEU A 213 4.70 -13.20 -1.78
CA LEU A 213 5.55 -12.02 -1.80
C LEU A 213 6.79 -12.27 -0.94
N THR A 214 7.89 -11.61 -1.29
CA THR A 214 9.19 -11.76 -0.63
C THR A 214 9.56 -10.50 0.14
N LYS A 215 10.18 -10.67 1.31
CA LYS A 215 10.79 -9.60 2.10
C LYS A 215 11.95 -8.98 1.31
N PRO A 216 11.89 -7.69 0.95
CA PRO A 216 13.00 -7.04 0.27
C PRO A 216 14.17 -6.80 1.23
N ILE A 217 15.40 -6.94 0.72
CA ILE A 217 16.62 -6.52 1.41
C ILE A 217 16.90 -5.08 1.01
N LEU A 218 17.01 -4.18 1.99
CA LEU A 218 17.33 -2.79 1.71
C LEU A 218 18.83 -2.64 1.37
N SER A 219 19.12 -1.76 0.44
CA SER A 219 20.47 -1.46 -0.02
C SER A 219 20.68 0.04 -0.20
N ASP A 220 21.95 0.45 -0.37
CA ASP A 220 22.25 1.87 -0.56
C ASP A 220 21.99 2.34 -2.00
N ASN A 221 22.42 1.54 -3.02
CA ASN A 221 22.49 2.01 -4.39
C ASN A 221 22.15 0.96 -5.45
N ASN A 222 21.70 -0.23 -5.05
CA ASN A 222 21.46 -1.32 -5.99
C ASN A 222 20.04 -1.84 -5.88
N TRP A 223 19.45 -2.14 -7.02
CA TRP A 223 18.21 -2.87 -7.15
C TRP A 223 18.50 -4.21 -7.83
N GLU A 224 17.95 -5.25 -7.30
CA GLU A 224 18.02 -6.59 -7.86
C GLU A 224 16.70 -7.30 -7.64
N TYR A 225 16.10 -7.79 -8.69
CA TYR A 225 14.89 -8.59 -8.65
C TYR A 225 15.13 -9.87 -9.41
N ILE A 226 14.83 -11.01 -8.76
CA ILE A 226 14.81 -12.32 -9.37
C ILE A 226 13.36 -12.77 -9.45
N GLU A 227 12.93 -13.21 -10.62
CA GLU A 227 11.55 -13.62 -10.88
C GLU A 227 10.51 -12.57 -10.45
N MET A 228 10.74 -11.31 -10.81
CA MET A 228 9.80 -10.22 -10.57
C MET A 228 8.54 -10.42 -11.39
N PHE A 229 7.36 -10.27 -10.75
CA PHE A 229 6.08 -10.44 -11.42
C PHE A 229 5.10 -9.29 -11.11
N ASN A 230 4.16 -9.05 -12.03
CA ASN A 230 3.07 -8.10 -11.82
C ASN A 230 1.81 -8.85 -11.39
N PRO A 231 1.33 -8.68 -10.14
CA PRO A 231 0.18 -9.42 -9.63
C PRO A 231 -1.11 -9.21 -10.41
N GLN A 232 -1.34 -7.99 -10.92
CA GLN A 232 -2.54 -7.68 -11.69
C GLN A 232 -2.55 -8.37 -13.05
N ILE A 233 -1.39 -8.38 -13.71
CA ILE A 233 -1.22 -9.05 -15.01
C ILE A 233 -1.26 -10.57 -14.82
N GLN A 234 -0.62 -11.10 -13.77
CA GLN A 234 -0.67 -12.52 -13.44
C GLN A 234 -2.10 -13.02 -13.25
N ASP A 235 -2.93 -12.30 -12.49
CA ASP A 235 -4.35 -12.65 -12.31
C ASP A 235 -5.13 -12.60 -13.63
N SER A 236 -4.88 -11.56 -14.43
CA SER A 236 -5.56 -11.40 -15.73
C SER A 236 -5.23 -12.57 -16.67
N LEU A 237 -3.96 -12.99 -16.71
CA LEU A 237 -3.51 -14.14 -17.50
C LEU A 237 -4.05 -15.45 -16.95
N SER A 238 -4.06 -15.63 -15.63
CA SER A 238 -4.61 -16.85 -14.98
C SER A 238 -6.09 -17.06 -15.31
N LYS A 239 -6.89 -15.97 -15.34
CA LYS A 239 -8.30 -16.04 -15.80
C LYS A 239 -8.44 -16.51 -17.24
N GLN A 240 -7.42 -16.27 -18.08
CA GLN A 240 -7.34 -16.72 -19.46
C GLN A 240 -6.65 -18.09 -19.61
N LYS A 241 -6.33 -18.78 -18.49
CA LYS A 241 -5.56 -20.04 -18.43
C LYS A 241 -4.15 -19.92 -19.03
N ARG A 242 -3.56 -18.74 -18.94
CA ARG A 242 -2.19 -18.43 -19.39
C ARG A 242 -1.29 -18.18 -18.19
N GLN A 243 0.00 -18.44 -18.36
CA GLN A 243 0.99 -18.21 -17.32
C GLN A 243 1.69 -16.87 -17.51
N PHE A 244 1.96 -16.19 -16.41
CA PHE A 244 2.83 -15.02 -16.40
C PHE A 244 4.30 -15.49 -16.41
N GLN A 245 5.13 -14.89 -17.25
CA GLN A 245 6.57 -15.11 -17.23
C GLN A 245 7.23 -14.05 -16.37
N PRO A 246 7.83 -14.43 -15.21
CA PRO A 246 8.59 -13.51 -14.38
C PRO A 246 9.85 -12.99 -15.08
N VAL A 247 10.38 -11.87 -14.62
CA VAL A 247 11.52 -11.19 -15.22
C VAL A 247 12.57 -10.87 -14.17
N ASP A 248 13.84 -11.17 -14.50
CA ASP A 248 14.99 -10.77 -13.71
C ASP A 248 15.48 -9.41 -14.17
N ILE A 249 15.78 -8.51 -13.23
CA ILE A 249 16.40 -7.23 -13.53
C ILE A 249 17.25 -6.75 -12.35
N ASN A 250 18.41 -6.19 -12.68
CA ASN A 250 19.22 -5.45 -11.72
C ASN A 250 19.50 -4.03 -12.22
N LEU A 251 19.58 -3.07 -11.31
CA LEU A 251 19.86 -1.67 -11.58
C LEU A 251 20.88 -1.15 -10.56
N ASN A 252 21.60 -0.11 -10.96
CA ASN A 252 22.54 0.61 -10.12
C ASN A 252 22.30 2.13 -10.26
N ASN A 253 23.13 2.95 -9.63
CA ASN A 253 23.07 4.41 -9.75
C ASN A 253 23.48 4.87 -11.16
N SER A 254 22.71 4.47 -12.16
CA SER A 254 22.95 4.82 -13.56
C SER A 254 21.66 4.65 -14.34
N ILE A 255 21.71 5.06 -15.59
CA ILE A 255 20.63 4.87 -16.55
C ILE A 255 20.68 3.46 -17.16
N CYS A 256 19.51 2.87 -17.34
CA CYS A 256 19.31 1.64 -18.09
C CYS A 256 18.23 1.84 -19.16
N PHE A 257 18.56 1.57 -20.41
CA PHE A 257 17.58 1.48 -21.48
C PHE A 257 17.00 0.07 -21.56
N ILE A 258 15.68 -0.02 -21.80
CA ILE A 258 15.03 -1.29 -22.15
C ILE A 258 14.46 -1.14 -23.56
N THR A 259 15.01 -1.94 -24.48
CA THR A 259 14.62 -2.01 -25.89
C THR A 259 13.79 -3.26 -26.18
N GLY A 260 13.17 -3.34 -27.34
CA GLY A 260 12.37 -4.47 -27.80
C GLY A 260 11.12 -4.03 -28.54
N ALA A 261 10.46 -4.97 -29.20
CA ALA A 261 9.26 -4.69 -29.97
C ALA A 261 8.11 -4.12 -29.11
N ASN A 262 7.19 -3.41 -29.74
CA ASN A 262 5.90 -3.11 -29.11
C ASN A 262 5.21 -4.44 -28.82
N MET A 263 4.52 -4.56 -27.68
CA MET A 263 3.96 -5.79 -27.11
C MET A 263 4.96 -6.67 -26.33
N ALA A 264 6.26 -6.32 -26.28
CA ALA A 264 7.26 -7.07 -25.52
C ALA A 264 7.21 -6.85 -23.99
N GLY A 265 6.16 -6.23 -23.46
CA GLY A 265 5.97 -6.05 -22.02
C GLY A 265 6.82 -4.97 -21.35
N LYS A 266 7.49 -4.08 -22.10
CA LYS A 266 8.34 -2.99 -21.55
C LYS A 266 7.62 -2.13 -20.51
N THR A 267 6.42 -1.67 -20.84
CA THR A 267 5.56 -0.90 -19.92
C THR A 267 5.21 -1.68 -18.64
N VAL A 268 4.98 -2.99 -18.75
CA VAL A 268 4.69 -3.86 -17.60
C VAL A 268 5.90 -3.94 -16.65
N ILE A 269 7.11 -4.03 -17.21
CA ILE A 269 8.34 -4.03 -16.40
C ILE A 269 8.46 -2.73 -15.60
N LEU A 270 8.29 -1.56 -16.25
CA LEU A 270 8.34 -0.26 -15.56
C LEU A 270 7.27 -0.15 -14.45
N LYS A 271 6.02 -0.51 -14.75
CA LYS A 271 4.93 -0.49 -13.76
C LYS A 271 5.22 -1.43 -12.60
N THR A 272 5.86 -2.58 -12.85
CA THR A 272 6.20 -3.53 -11.79
C THR A 272 7.36 -3.03 -10.94
N LEU A 273 8.38 -2.40 -11.53
CA LEU A 273 9.46 -1.75 -10.78
C LEU A 273 8.92 -0.65 -9.87
N ALA A 274 8.03 0.21 -10.38
CA ALA A 274 7.35 1.22 -9.58
C ALA A 274 6.55 0.60 -8.43
N LEU A 275 5.78 -0.45 -8.71
CA LEU A 275 4.99 -1.18 -7.71
C LEU A 275 5.88 -1.75 -6.61
N CYS A 276 6.98 -2.44 -6.95
CA CYS A 276 7.92 -3.01 -5.99
C CYS A 276 8.54 -1.92 -5.10
N GLN A 277 8.92 -0.78 -5.69
CA GLN A 277 9.49 0.34 -4.95
C GLN A 277 8.48 0.95 -3.97
N TYR A 278 7.24 1.20 -4.42
CA TYR A 278 6.18 1.68 -3.55
C TYR A 278 5.88 0.69 -2.42
N LEU A 279 5.70 -0.58 -2.74
CA LEU A 279 5.43 -1.62 -1.74
C LEU A 279 6.51 -1.66 -0.67
N ALA A 280 7.79 -1.70 -1.06
CA ALA A 280 8.90 -1.72 -0.11
C ALA A 280 8.90 -0.50 0.82
N GLN A 281 8.71 0.72 0.29
CA GLN A 281 8.75 1.96 1.06
C GLN A 281 7.43 2.31 1.76
N PHE A 282 6.37 1.51 1.57
CA PHE A 282 5.19 1.45 2.44
C PHE A 282 5.24 0.24 3.40
N GLY A 283 6.40 -0.42 3.53
CA GLY A 283 6.60 -1.54 4.44
C GLY A 283 5.80 -2.78 4.07
N PHE A 284 5.75 -3.13 2.80
CA PHE A 284 5.17 -4.38 2.29
C PHE A 284 6.27 -5.28 1.73
N PHE A 285 6.01 -6.57 1.70
CA PHE A 285 6.75 -7.50 0.87
C PHE A 285 6.44 -7.27 -0.61
N VAL A 286 7.33 -7.70 -1.48
CA VAL A 286 7.29 -7.37 -2.92
C VAL A 286 7.11 -8.60 -3.80
N PRO A 287 6.47 -8.46 -4.98
CA PRO A 287 6.22 -9.56 -5.90
C PRO A 287 7.49 -9.97 -6.68
N SER A 288 8.30 -10.80 -6.06
CA SER A 288 9.50 -11.40 -6.66
C SER A 288 9.96 -12.59 -5.83
N GLN A 289 10.81 -13.45 -6.37
CA GLN A 289 11.44 -14.53 -5.61
C GLN A 289 12.54 -13.99 -4.68
N LYS A 290 13.30 -12.98 -5.15
CA LYS A 290 14.26 -12.21 -4.35
C LYS A 290 14.20 -10.75 -4.75
N ALA A 291 14.35 -9.87 -3.77
CA ALA A 291 14.45 -8.43 -4.00
C ALA A 291 15.55 -7.79 -3.16
N LYS A 292 16.34 -6.95 -3.79
CA LYS A 292 17.21 -5.97 -3.15
C LYS A 292 16.83 -4.60 -3.67
N ILE A 293 16.56 -3.65 -2.78
CA ILE A 293 15.92 -2.38 -3.14
C ILE A 293 16.66 -1.23 -2.45
N ALA A 294 17.10 -0.25 -3.23
CA ALA A 294 17.62 0.98 -2.65
C ALA A 294 16.48 1.93 -2.29
N ILE A 295 16.67 2.67 -1.19
CA ILE A 295 15.70 3.64 -0.71
C ILE A 295 15.84 4.91 -1.53
N VAL A 296 14.71 5.46 -1.98
CA VAL A 296 14.65 6.74 -2.71
C VAL A 296 13.75 7.72 -1.99
N ASN A 297 13.99 9.01 -2.20
CA ASN A 297 13.13 10.06 -1.65
C ASN A 297 11.83 10.20 -2.46
N LYS A 298 11.90 9.87 -3.76
CA LYS A 298 10.77 10.02 -4.68
C LYS A 298 10.88 9.05 -5.84
N ILE A 299 9.73 8.59 -6.33
CA ILE A 299 9.62 7.86 -7.60
C ILE A 299 8.97 8.82 -8.60
N MET A 300 9.61 9.00 -9.74
CA MET A 300 9.10 9.86 -10.81
C MET A 300 8.78 9.00 -12.03
N ILE A 301 7.55 9.08 -12.51
CA ILE A 301 7.01 8.17 -13.51
C ILE A 301 6.44 8.97 -14.68
N SER A 302 6.80 8.58 -15.90
CA SER A 302 6.14 9.02 -17.14
C SER A 302 5.79 7.75 -17.93
N ILE A 303 4.58 7.23 -17.73
CA ILE A 303 4.09 5.99 -18.35
C ILE A 303 2.68 6.23 -18.91
N GLY A 304 2.51 6.01 -20.21
CA GLY A 304 1.23 6.10 -20.90
C GLY A 304 0.98 7.45 -21.57
N ASP A 305 -0.01 7.46 -22.48
CA ASP A 305 -0.48 8.66 -23.16
C ASP A 305 -1.44 9.43 -22.23
N GLU A 306 -0.90 10.24 -21.33
CA GLU A 306 -1.71 11.18 -20.57
C GLU A 306 -2.07 12.35 -21.46
N GLN A 307 -3.23 12.25 -22.10
CA GLN A 307 -3.88 13.42 -22.68
C GLN A 307 -4.40 14.28 -21.54
N SER A 308 -3.67 15.33 -21.16
CA SER A 308 -4.21 16.36 -20.27
C SER A 308 -5.15 17.27 -21.07
N GLU A 309 -6.33 16.73 -21.44
CA GLU A 309 -7.37 17.51 -22.12
C GLU A 309 -7.77 18.75 -21.30
N GLU A 310 -7.67 18.66 -19.98
CA GLU A 310 -7.97 19.78 -19.07
C GLU A 310 -7.01 20.96 -19.16
N GLN A 311 -5.76 20.77 -19.64
CA GLN A 311 -4.76 21.85 -19.73
C GLN A 311 -4.55 22.36 -21.15
N GLY A 312 -5.18 21.77 -22.17
CA GLY A 312 -5.05 22.21 -23.57
C GLY A 312 -3.64 22.07 -24.16
N LEU A 313 -2.73 21.35 -23.49
CA LEU A 313 -1.38 21.08 -23.95
C LEU A 313 -1.35 19.85 -24.86
N SER A 314 -0.51 19.87 -25.90
CA SER A 314 -0.25 18.67 -26.68
C SER A 314 0.41 17.59 -25.79
N SER A 315 0.19 16.30 -26.09
CA SER A 315 0.79 15.18 -25.35
C SER A 315 2.32 15.31 -25.24
N PHE A 316 2.98 15.78 -26.28
CA PHE A 316 4.42 16.04 -26.30
C PHE A 316 4.84 17.15 -25.32
N ALA A 317 4.10 18.26 -25.27
CA ALA A 317 4.44 19.36 -24.36
C ALA A 317 4.29 18.94 -22.90
N SER A 318 3.22 18.22 -22.55
CA SER A 318 3.01 17.69 -21.20
C SER A 318 4.09 16.70 -20.81
N GLU A 319 4.51 15.82 -21.72
CA GLU A 319 5.63 14.90 -21.50
C GLU A 319 6.93 15.68 -21.23
N MET A 320 7.26 16.69 -22.05
CA MET A 320 8.49 17.49 -21.88
C MET A 320 8.53 18.25 -20.55
N LEU A 321 7.40 18.75 -20.06
CA LEU A 321 7.34 19.37 -18.74
C LEU A 321 7.66 18.37 -17.62
N LYS A 322 7.10 17.16 -17.66
CA LYS A 322 7.44 16.10 -16.70
C LYS A 322 8.91 15.71 -16.75
N ILE A 323 9.48 15.60 -17.96
CA ILE A 323 10.90 15.31 -18.14
C ILE A 323 11.77 16.45 -17.58
N ASN A 324 11.36 17.70 -17.75
CA ASN A 324 12.06 18.84 -17.16
C ASN A 324 12.13 18.75 -15.64
N ASP A 325 11.03 18.35 -14.96
CA ASP A 325 11.02 18.16 -13.52
C ASP A 325 11.93 17.00 -13.08
N MET A 326 11.97 15.90 -13.86
CA MET A 326 12.86 14.76 -13.62
C MET A 326 14.33 15.17 -13.76
N VAL A 327 14.65 15.99 -14.78
CA VAL A 327 15.99 16.53 -14.98
C VAL A 327 16.37 17.46 -13.82
N ALA A 328 15.47 18.32 -13.36
CA ALA A 328 15.72 19.20 -12.23
C ALA A 328 16.02 18.41 -10.95
N ALA A 329 15.22 17.38 -10.64
CA ALA A 329 15.47 16.50 -9.49
C ALA A 329 16.84 15.79 -9.60
N SER A 330 17.20 15.32 -10.79
CA SER A 330 18.50 14.71 -11.07
C SER A 330 19.67 15.69 -10.85
N GLN A 331 19.54 16.93 -11.32
CA GLN A 331 20.56 17.98 -11.15
C GLN A 331 20.72 18.40 -9.68
N ASN A 332 19.63 18.41 -8.90
CA ASN A 332 19.63 18.66 -7.48
C ASN A 332 20.20 17.48 -6.66
N LYS A 333 20.63 16.40 -7.33
CA LYS A 333 21.14 15.17 -6.68
C LYS A 333 20.18 14.53 -5.69
N GLU A 334 18.87 14.68 -5.94
CA GLU A 334 17.87 13.98 -5.17
C GLU A 334 17.98 12.46 -5.40
N ARG A 335 17.78 11.67 -4.36
CA ARG A 335 17.72 10.20 -4.50
C ARG A 335 16.36 9.83 -5.10
N VAL A 336 16.30 9.71 -6.41
CA VAL A 336 15.08 9.42 -7.16
C VAL A 336 15.22 8.15 -7.99
N LEU A 337 14.10 7.44 -8.17
CA LEU A 337 13.96 6.42 -9.19
C LEU A 337 13.10 6.99 -10.32
N ILE A 338 13.67 7.11 -11.51
CA ILE A 338 13.00 7.68 -12.68
C ILE A 338 12.63 6.55 -13.65
N LEU A 339 11.35 6.47 -14.01
CA LEU A 339 10.80 5.45 -14.90
C LEU A 339 10.06 6.15 -16.07
N ILE A 340 10.56 5.98 -17.29
CA ILE A 340 10.03 6.64 -18.47
C ILE A 340 9.70 5.60 -19.55
N ASP A 341 8.47 5.63 -20.04
CA ASP A 341 8.01 4.73 -21.10
C ASP A 341 7.97 5.49 -22.43
N GLU A 342 8.75 5.02 -23.40
CA GLU A 342 8.81 5.49 -24.79
C GLU A 342 8.98 7.02 -24.93
N LEU A 343 10.01 7.59 -24.25
CA LEU A 343 10.32 9.03 -24.28
C LEU A 343 10.34 9.59 -25.70
N ALA A 344 9.65 10.71 -25.93
CA ALA A 344 9.57 11.47 -27.17
C ALA A 344 9.00 10.66 -28.37
N ARG A 345 8.08 9.70 -28.11
CA ARG A 345 7.47 8.87 -29.16
C ARG A 345 6.65 9.68 -30.16
N THR A 346 6.04 10.78 -29.74
CA THR A 346 5.08 11.55 -30.53
C THR A 346 5.73 12.63 -31.39
N THR A 347 7.08 12.69 -31.49
CA THR A 347 7.80 13.65 -32.31
C THR A 347 8.57 13.01 -33.48
N ASN A 348 9.25 13.82 -34.29
CA ASN A 348 10.12 13.32 -35.36
C ASN A 348 11.18 12.36 -34.81
N PRO A 349 11.40 11.19 -35.42
CA PRO A 349 12.32 10.16 -34.90
C PRO A 349 13.76 10.66 -34.70
N VAL A 350 14.24 11.58 -35.52
CA VAL A 350 15.60 12.15 -35.42
C VAL A 350 15.71 13.06 -34.20
N GLU A 351 14.72 13.94 -34.00
CA GLU A 351 14.63 14.83 -32.85
C GLU A 351 14.36 14.02 -31.55
N GLY A 352 13.43 13.06 -31.58
CA GLY A 352 13.12 12.19 -30.45
C GLY A 352 14.36 11.45 -29.93
N ARG A 353 15.14 10.84 -30.83
CA ARG A 353 16.40 10.19 -30.47
C ARG A 353 17.39 11.19 -29.85
N ALA A 354 17.50 12.41 -30.40
CA ALA A 354 18.39 13.43 -29.85
C ALA A 354 17.99 13.83 -28.44
N ILE A 355 16.68 14.03 -28.19
CA ILE A 355 16.13 14.30 -26.84
C ILE A 355 16.44 13.16 -25.87
N VAL A 356 16.15 11.92 -26.26
CA VAL A 356 16.43 10.73 -25.43
C VAL A 356 17.90 10.66 -25.03
N ASN A 357 18.83 10.85 -25.98
CA ASN A 357 20.27 10.83 -25.71
C ASN A 357 20.69 12.00 -24.80
N ALA A 358 20.13 13.21 -25.00
CA ALA A 358 20.43 14.37 -24.16
C ALA A 358 19.98 14.15 -22.71
N VAL A 359 18.76 13.70 -22.49
CA VAL A 359 18.23 13.35 -21.15
C VAL A 359 19.07 12.24 -20.50
N ALA A 360 19.39 11.21 -21.26
CA ALA A 360 20.21 10.10 -20.79
C ALA A 360 21.60 10.54 -20.33
N ASN A 361 22.26 11.43 -21.07
CA ASN A 361 23.55 11.95 -20.66
C ASN A 361 23.49 12.77 -19.37
N ILE A 362 22.40 13.53 -19.15
CA ILE A 362 22.20 14.26 -17.90
C ILE A 362 22.06 13.27 -16.72
N PHE A 363 21.23 12.24 -16.85
CA PHE A 363 21.03 11.23 -15.81
C PHE A 363 22.29 10.42 -15.53
N LEU A 364 23.06 10.08 -16.58
CA LEU A 364 24.33 9.39 -16.46
C LEU A 364 25.35 10.21 -15.67
N ASN A 365 25.54 11.48 -16.06
CA ASN A 365 26.49 12.40 -15.41
C ASN A 365 26.15 12.65 -13.94
N ASN A 366 24.85 12.70 -13.60
CA ASN A 366 24.37 12.90 -12.24
C ASN A 366 24.27 11.59 -11.43
N LYS A 367 24.58 10.42 -12.03
CA LYS A 367 24.42 9.09 -11.41
C LYS A 367 23.00 8.83 -10.90
N THR A 368 22.01 9.27 -11.68
CA THR A 368 20.60 9.10 -11.33
C THR A 368 20.10 7.74 -11.78
N THR A 369 19.48 7.01 -10.88
CA THR A 369 18.87 5.71 -11.24
C THR A 369 17.65 5.94 -12.10
N SER A 370 17.72 5.51 -13.35
CA SER A 370 16.61 5.66 -14.29
C SER A 370 16.49 4.48 -15.23
N VAL A 371 15.25 4.15 -15.58
CA VAL A 371 14.93 3.14 -16.60
C VAL A 371 14.07 3.81 -17.67
N ILE A 372 14.55 3.80 -18.89
CA ILE A 372 13.87 4.38 -20.04
C ILE A 372 13.60 3.28 -21.06
N THR A 373 12.34 3.05 -21.37
CA THR A 373 12.00 2.18 -22.51
C THR A 373 12.02 2.98 -23.80
N THR A 374 12.43 2.36 -24.87
CA THR A 374 12.49 3.03 -26.17
C THR A 374 12.54 2.04 -27.33
N HIS A 375 12.11 2.51 -28.49
CA HIS A 375 12.25 1.82 -29.76
C HIS A 375 13.33 2.43 -30.66
N TYR A 376 13.99 3.52 -30.20
CA TYR A 376 15.05 4.16 -30.98
C TYR A 376 16.33 3.34 -31.02
N SER A 377 16.97 3.31 -32.18
CA SER A 377 18.36 2.85 -32.39
C SER A 377 19.35 4.00 -32.20
N GLY A 378 20.64 3.67 -32.07
CA GLY A 378 21.69 4.70 -31.94
C GLY A 378 21.70 5.42 -30.59
N LEU A 379 21.34 4.71 -29.53
CA LEU A 379 21.43 5.19 -28.15
C LEU A 379 22.89 5.27 -27.69
N SER A 380 23.15 6.16 -26.72
CA SER A 380 24.49 6.33 -26.11
C SER A 380 25.11 5.00 -25.72
N LYS A 381 26.36 4.78 -26.12
CA LYS A 381 27.12 3.57 -25.79
C LYS A 381 27.55 3.49 -24.32
N GLN A 382 27.52 4.62 -23.62
CA GLN A 382 27.89 4.68 -22.20
C GLN A 382 26.77 4.22 -21.25
N CYS A 383 25.53 4.15 -21.76
CA CYS A 383 24.37 3.71 -21.00
C CYS A 383 24.20 2.21 -21.13
N ARG A 384 23.83 1.55 -20.02
CA ARG A 384 23.47 0.14 -20.04
C ARG A 384 22.22 -0.08 -20.88
N LYS A 385 22.20 -1.16 -21.63
CA LYS A 385 21.07 -1.52 -22.48
C LYS A 385 20.63 -2.95 -22.20
N LEU A 386 19.39 -3.11 -21.90
CA LEU A 386 18.71 -4.38 -21.82
C LEU A 386 17.74 -4.50 -22.99
N ARG A 387 17.55 -5.70 -23.48
CA ARG A 387 16.58 -5.99 -24.52
C ARG A 387 15.67 -7.10 -24.06
N VAL A 388 14.37 -6.93 -24.30
CA VAL A 388 13.44 -8.07 -24.19
C VAL A 388 13.77 -9.04 -25.30
N LYS A 389 13.95 -10.32 -24.97
CA LYS A 389 14.39 -11.35 -25.91
C LYS A 389 13.46 -11.49 -27.12
N GLY A 390 12.14 -11.26 -26.91
CA GLY A 390 11.15 -11.19 -27.99
C GLY A 390 10.75 -12.56 -28.55
N LEU A 391 10.34 -12.59 -29.83
CA LEU A 391 9.90 -13.82 -30.49
C LEU A 391 11.05 -14.82 -30.68
N ASP A 392 10.78 -16.07 -30.37
CA ASP A 392 11.74 -17.15 -30.64
C ASP A 392 12.06 -17.26 -32.14
N LYS A 393 13.33 -17.48 -32.48
CA LYS A 393 13.81 -17.49 -33.85
C LYS A 393 13.36 -18.70 -34.67
N GLU A 394 12.97 -19.79 -34.00
CA GLU A 394 12.68 -21.10 -34.63
C GLU A 394 11.21 -21.32 -35.02
N ILE A 395 10.34 -20.36 -34.80
CA ILE A 395 8.89 -20.54 -35.05
C ILE A 395 8.58 -20.41 -36.54
N GLN A 396 7.89 -21.41 -37.08
CA GLN A 396 7.49 -21.42 -38.49
C GLN A 396 6.29 -20.47 -38.74
N PRO A 397 6.23 -19.78 -39.91
CA PRO A 397 5.07 -18.99 -40.30
C PRO A 397 3.81 -19.85 -40.35
N GLY A 398 2.66 -19.30 -39.88
CA GLY A 398 1.36 -19.97 -39.90
C GLY A 398 0.95 -20.67 -38.58
N VAL A 399 1.85 -20.82 -37.64
CA VAL A 399 1.55 -21.38 -36.29
C VAL A 399 0.99 -20.29 -35.36
N ILE A 400 1.37 -19.04 -35.57
CA ILE A 400 1.00 -17.89 -34.74
C ILE A 400 -0.24 -17.20 -35.31
N ASN A 401 -1.17 -16.85 -34.43
CA ASN A 401 -2.35 -16.04 -34.71
C ASN A 401 -2.55 -14.97 -33.63
N LYS A 402 -3.54 -14.09 -33.80
CA LYS A 402 -3.83 -13.00 -32.85
C LYS A 402 -4.08 -13.46 -31.42
N ASN A 403 -4.52 -14.69 -31.21
CA ASN A 403 -4.91 -15.20 -29.89
C ASN A 403 -3.74 -15.85 -29.14
N ASN A 404 -2.71 -16.35 -29.87
CA ASN A 404 -1.61 -17.11 -29.29
C ASN A 404 -0.22 -16.44 -29.43
N ILE A 405 -0.09 -15.31 -30.11
CA ILE A 405 1.20 -14.64 -30.35
C ILE A 405 1.99 -14.40 -29.07
N ASN A 406 1.29 -14.02 -27.98
CA ASN A 406 1.93 -13.75 -26.71
C ASN A 406 2.52 -15.00 -26.03
N ASP A 407 2.10 -16.21 -26.41
CA ASP A 407 2.61 -17.46 -25.85
C ASP A 407 4.00 -17.83 -26.44
N TYR A 408 4.38 -17.13 -27.51
CA TYR A 408 5.65 -17.29 -28.19
C TYR A 408 6.65 -16.16 -27.96
N ILE A 409 6.29 -15.20 -27.10
CA ILE A 409 7.19 -14.10 -26.71
C ILE A 409 7.94 -14.48 -25.43
N ASP A 410 9.26 -14.47 -25.51
CA ASP A 410 10.12 -14.59 -24.34
C ASP A 410 10.36 -13.20 -23.74
N TYR A 411 9.78 -12.96 -22.55
CA TYR A 411 9.83 -11.66 -21.87
C TYR A 411 11.10 -11.44 -21.07
N ARG A 412 12.06 -12.38 -21.04
CA ARG A 412 13.34 -12.23 -20.33
C ARG A 412 14.14 -11.05 -20.89
N LEU A 413 14.82 -10.36 -19.97
CA LEU A 413 15.76 -9.30 -20.34
C LEU A 413 17.16 -9.90 -20.58
N VAL A 414 17.79 -9.47 -21.64
CA VAL A 414 19.17 -9.83 -21.99
C VAL A 414 19.99 -8.57 -22.22
N GLU A 415 21.31 -8.60 -21.93
CA GLU A 415 22.18 -7.48 -22.24
C GLU A 415 22.22 -7.27 -23.76
N ASP A 416 22.13 -6.01 -24.19
CA ASP A 416 22.14 -5.63 -25.60
C ASP A 416 23.45 -4.92 -25.95
N GLU A 417 24.48 -5.72 -26.25
CA GLU A 417 25.80 -5.20 -26.61
C GLU A 417 25.84 -4.62 -28.03
N ALA A 418 25.02 -5.14 -28.94
CA ALA A 418 25.01 -4.75 -30.35
C ALA A 418 24.34 -3.38 -30.56
N GLY A 419 23.36 -3.00 -29.73
CA GLY A 419 22.64 -1.75 -29.83
C GLY A 419 21.72 -1.62 -31.05
N ASP A 420 21.52 -2.70 -31.79
CA ASP A 420 20.62 -2.78 -32.94
C ASP A 420 19.22 -3.21 -32.49
N VAL A 421 18.22 -2.42 -32.82
CA VAL A 421 16.82 -2.84 -32.60
C VAL A 421 16.47 -3.91 -33.63
N PRO A 422 16.11 -5.13 -33.21
CA PRO A 422 15.73 -6.18 -34.16
C PRO A 422 14.53 -5.74 -34.98
N HIS A 423 14.51 -6.05 -36.26
CA HIS A 423 13.37 -5.83 -37.17
C HIS A 423 12.21 -6.80 -36.91
N GLU A 424 11.79 -6.90 -35.65
CA GLU A 424 10.76 -7.85 -35.21
C GLU A 424 9.37 -7.49 -35.73
N ALA A 425 9.11 -6.18 -35.99
CA ALA A 425 7.81 -5.72 -36.46
C ALA A 425 7.38 -6.39 -37.78
N LEU A 426 8.28 -6.49 -38.76
CA LEU A 426 7.99 -7.18 -40.03
C LEU A 426 7.81 -8.69 -39.84
N ARG A 427 8.57 -9.28 -38.95
CA ARG A 427 8.45 -10.69 -38.59
C ARG A 427 7.11 -11.00 -37.94
N ILE A 428 6.70 -10.17 -36.98
CA ILE A 428 5.37 -10.24 -36.33
C ILE A 428 4.26 -10.09 -37.36
N ALA A 429 4.36 -9.08 -38.26
CA ALA A 429 3.39 -8.86 -39.33
C ALA A 429 3.30 -10.07 -40.26
N GLN A 430 4.42 -10.66 -40.63
CA GLN A 430 4.46 -11.87 -41.48
C GLN A 430 3.82 -13.07 -40.77
N MET A 431 4.06 -13.26 -39.47
CA MET A 431 3.49 -14.34 -38.69
C MET A 431 1.98 -14.19 -38.48
N LEU A 432 1.48 -12.95 -38.38
CA LEU A 432 0.05 -12.63 -38.30
C LEU A 432 -0.69 -12.76 -39.63
N GLY A 433 0.01 -13.17 -40.71
CA GLY A 433 -0.59 -13.36 -42.03
C GLY A 433 -0.93 -12.06 -42.76
N ILE A 434 -0.21 -10.97 -42.49
CA ILE A 434 -0.34 -9.74 -43.26
C ILE A 434 0.05 -9.98 -44.72
N ASN A 435 -0.61 -9.29 -45.64
CA ASN A 435 -0.41 -9.43 -47.06
C ASN A 435 1.10 -9.42 -47.44
N GLN A 436 1.51 -10.49 -48.17
CA GLN A 436 2.91 -10.71 -48.52
C GLN A 436 3.53 -9.54 -49.30
N ASN A 437 2.74 -8.88 -50.18
CA ASN A 437 3.23 -7.72 -50.93
C ASN A 437 3.65 -6.54 -50.03
N ILE A 438 2.96 -6.34 -48.87
CA ILE A 438 3.33 -5.33 -47.90
C ILE A 438 4.65 -5.71 -47.25
N ILE A 439 4.79 -6.98 -46.87
CA ILE A 439 6.02 -7.49 -46.21
C ILE A 439 7.23 -7.39 -47.12
N ASP A 440 7.10 -7.82 -48.37
CA ASP A 440 8.18 -7.80 -49.38
C ASP A 440 8.55 -6.35 -49.78
N GLY A 441 7.54 -5.48 -49.94
CA GLY A 441 7.78 -4.06 -50.16
C GLY A 441 8.54 -3.40 -49.02
N ALA A 442 8.14 -3.64 -47.78
CA ALA A 442 8.83 -3.09 -46.59
C ALA A 442 10.26 -3.63 -46.44
N LYS A 443 10.51 -4.93 -46.72
CA LYS A 443 11.85 -5.50 -46.73
C LYS A 443 12.73 -4.86 -47.80
N SER A 444 12.19 -4.58 -48.99
CA SER A 444 12.90 -3.92 -50.06
C SER A 444 13.31 -2.49 -49.71
N GLU A 445 12.45 -1.73 -48.99
CA GLU A 445 12.77 -0.39 -48.53
C GLU A 445 13.83 -0.35 -47.43
N LEU A 446 13.87 -1.36 -46.54
CA LEU A 446 14.89 -1.45 -45.48
C LEU A 446 16.30 -1.80 -45.98
N ASN A 447 16.41 -2.36 -47.18
CA ASN A 447 17.70 -2.74 -47.81
C ASN A 447 18.25 -1.68 -48.73
N LYS A 448 17.53 -0.56 -48.91
CA LYS A 448 18.01 0.65 -49.61
C LYS A 448 18.77 1.57 -48.66
#